data_415a228d4c4ccbde9f9e0895d85af986
#
_entry.id   415a228d4c4ccbde9f9e0895d85af986
#
_cell.length_a   1.000
_cell.length_b   1.000
_cell.length_c   1.000
_cell.angle_alpha   90.00
_cell.angle_beta   90.00
_cell.angle_gamma   90.00
#
_symmetry.space_group_name_H-M   'P 1'
#
loop_
_entity.id
_entity.type
_entity.pdbx_description
1 polymer ?
#
loop_
_entity_poly.entity_id
_entity_poly.type
_entity_poly.pdbx_seq_one_letter_code
_entity_poly.pdbx_strand_id
1 'polypeptide(L)'
;VVEAPPFDANVLLSGNRIAAFSTLYPAGLSTPGAVLGLDTNDVLVGIDRRPINGMLYGLALDSITGAACTLYVINAQTRAANAVGSPFSFYTSTGALVSFPNASTSWSVDVDPAQDVLRVSTATGQNFRVNLNTGKPLDGDLGSLVPVNNVNLDGPTNGLSTAVHEVAYTNNTPLNGGITTLYTLDHNADKLFIQAPPNSGTQTAAVALSTPLDAVLGFDIAAGVNTATANTPVAAGQGFAIVRRTGQAAEELARVDLVTGQLSGLTPVGAGGIRGFAVQRQPSAPVVALGAGGTQLLRFSSAAPGTTTSVNITGVAGGETLVGLDFHSWTGQLFAFGVNATTDTGTLYLIDPQSGTATPLGPTGQVAFRNGAGALFDFPSASAAYGVNVDPISSRLRVTTPSGLTLRVNTFTGEPVDGNSPMANVNPDGTLSGA
;
A
#
# COMPACT_ATOMS: atom_id res chain seq x y z
N VAL A 1 -15.53 2.97 -34.53
CA VAL A 1 -15.10 1.99 -33.50
C VAL A 1 -15.12 2.78 -32.20
N VAL A 2 -16.08 2.48 -31.31
CA VAL A 2 -16.06 3.03 -29.94
C VAL A 2 -14.96 2.25 -29.22
N GLU A 3 -13.89 2.94 -28.85
CA GLU A 3 -12.81 2.36 -28.06
C GLU A 3 -13.40 1.92 -26.72
N ALA A 4 -13.14 0.67 -26.31
CA ALA A 4 -13.58 0.21 -25.01
C ALA A 4 -12.98 1.08 -23.91
N PRO A 5 -13.76 1.51 -22.90
CA PRO A 5 -13.21 2.34 -21.83
C PRO A 5 -12.06 1.60 -21.13
N PRO A 6 -11.01 2.31 -20.73
CA PRO A 6 -9.87 1.68 -20.04
C PRO A 6 -10.33 1.02 -18.74
N PHE A 7 -9.68 -0.07 -18.35
CA PHE A 7 -9.92 -0.69 -17.06
C PHE A 7 -9.51 0.28 -15.94
N ASP A 8 -10.44 0.57 -15.04
CA ASP A 8 -10.24 1.48 -13.91
C ASP A 8 -10.56 0.84 -12.55
N ALA A 9 -10.82 -0.48 -12.53
CA ALA A 9 -11.07 -1.24 -11.33
C ALA A 9 -10.51 -2.65 -11.40
N ASN A 10 -10.18 -3.21 -10.25
CA ASN A 10 -9.79 -4.61 -10.07
C ASN A 10 -10.72 -5.31 -9.12
N VAL A 11 -10.95 -6.60 -9.36
CA VAL A 11 -11.65 -7.50 -8.43
C VAL A 11 -10.76 -8.66 -8.06
N LEU A 12 -10.83 -9.04 -6.79
CA LEU A 12 -10.34 -10.30 -6.27
C LEU A 12 -11.47 -11.32 -6.35
N LEU A 13 -11.18 -12.49 -6.90
CA LEU A 13 -12.11 -13.61 -6.96
C LEU A 13 -11.58 -14.80 -6.15
N SER A 14 -12.47 -15.69 -5.79
CA SER A 14 -12.13 -16.96 -5.12
C SER A 14 -11.04 -17.72 -5.89
N GLY A 15 -10.17 -18.42 -5.15
CA GLY A 15 -9.02 -19.14 -5.71
C GLY A 15 -7.86 -18.22 -6.09
N ASN A 16 -7.65 -17.13 -5.37
CA ASN A 16 -6.56 -16.18 -5.58
C ASN A 16 -6.46 -15.66 -7.02
N ARG A 17 -7.60 -15.34 -7.63
CA ARG A 17 -7.65 -14.80 -8.99
C ARG A 17 -8.00 -13.32 -8.98
N ILE A 18 -7.43 -12.56 -9.90
CA ILE A 18 -7.79 -11.17 -10.13
C ILE A 18 -8.22 -10.96 -11.58
N ALA A 19 -9.08 -9.96 -11.74
CA ALA A 19 -9.51 -9.46 -13.04
C ALA A 19 -9.67 -7.95 -12.98
N ALA A 20 -9.78 -7.31 -14.14
CA ALA A 20 -10.00 -5.87 -14.25
C ALA A 20 -11.21 -5.58 -15.13
N PHE A 21 -11.89 -4.47 -14.86
CA PHE A 21 -13.01 -3.97 -15.66
C PHE A 21 -13.07 -2.44 -15.62
N SER A 22 -13.92 -1.86 -16.45
CA SER A 22 -14.25 -0.44 -16.34
C SER A 22 -15.51 -0.25 -15.50
N THR A 23 -15.47 0.67 -14.54
CA THR A 23 -16.66 1.05 -13.76
C THR A 23 -17.80 1.62 -14.61
N LEU A 24 -17.49 2.04 -15.85
CA LEU A 24 -18.50 2.43 -16.85
C LEU A 24 -19.08 1.22 -17.61
N TYR A 25 -18.40 0.06 -17.62
CA TYR A 25 -18.82 -1.15 -18.30
C TYR A 25 -18.45 -2.40 -17.49
N PRO A 26 -19.13 -2.65 -16.35
CA PRO A 26 -18.76 -3.73 -15.43
C PRO A 26 -18.87 -5.15 -16.03
N ALA A 27 -19.77 -5.34 -16.98
CA ALA A 27 -19.92 -6.62 -17.68
C ALA A 27 -18.72 -7.00 -18.55
N GLY A 28 -17.87 -6.04 -18.91
CA GLY A 28 -16.66 -6.20 -19.70
C GLY A 28 -15.43 -6.63 -18.88
N LEU A 29 -15.60 -7.54 -17.94
CA LEU A 29 -14.54 -8.06 -17.09
C LEU A 29 -13.48 -8.78 -17.94
N SER A 30 -12.20 -8.48 -17.69
CA SER A 30 -11.09 -9.23 -18.27
C SER A 30 -11.10 -10.70 -17.79
N THR A 31 -10.46 -11.59 -18.54
CA THR A 31 -10.36 -13.01 -18.13
C THR A 31 -9.66 -13.10 -16.76
N PRO A 32 -10.34 -13.63 -15.72
CA PRO A 32 -9.74 -13.82 -14.41
C PRO A 32 -8.54 -14.75 -14.46
N GLY A 33 -7.42 -14.33 -13.88
CA GLY A 33 -6.21 -15.13 -13.84
C GLY A 33 -5.65 -15.25 -12.43
N ALA A 34 -4.97 -16.38 -12.16
CA ALA A 34 -4.36 -16.65 -10.87
C ALA A 34 -3.27 -15.61 -10.55
N VAL A 35 -3.21 -15.19 -9.31
CA VAL A 35 -2.10 -14.44 -8.75
C VAL A 35 -0.93 -15.39 -8.52
N LEU A 36 0.25 -15.03 -8.98
CA LEU A 36 1.46 -15.85 -8.96
C LEU A 36 2.44 -15.31 -7.90
N GLY A 37 3.15 -16.19 -7.21
CA GLY A 37 4.16 -15.79 -6.21
C GLY A 37 3.63 -15.63 -4.79
N LEU A 38 2.40 -16.08 -4.52
CA LEU A 38 1.91 -16.23 -3.14
C LEU A 38 2.55 -17.46 -2.49
N ASP A 39 2.71 -17.44 -1.18
CA ASP A 39 3.06 -18.62 -0.42
C ASP A 39 1.97 -19.70 -0.55
N THR A 40 2.37 -20.97 -0.44
CA THR A 40 1.52 -22.11 -0.81
C THR A 40 0.17 -22.15 -0.09
N ASN A 41 0.12 -21.69 1.17
CA ASN A 41 -1.08 -21.73 2.00
C ASN A 41 -1.81 -20.40 2.05
N ASP A 42 -1.28 -19.37 1.40
CA ASP A 42 -1.84 -18.03 1.45
C ASP A 42 -3.08 -17.90 0.58
N VAL A 43 -4.15 -17.41 1.19
CA VAL A 43 -5.41 -17.09 0.51
C VAL A 43 -5.63 -15.59 0.63
N LEU A 44 -5.64 -14.88 -0.50
CA LEU A 44 -5.97 -13.47 -0.55
C LEU A 44 -7.38 -13.23 0.00
N VAL A 45 -7.49 -12.32 0.95
CA VAL A 45 -8.73 -11.97 1.64
C VAL A 45 -9.26 -10.57 1.27
N GLY A 46 -8.44 -9.73 0.65
CA GLY A 46 -8.83 -8.42 0.16
C GLY A 46 -7.71 -7.78 -0.65
N ILE A 47 -8.06 -6.79 -1.44
CA ILE A 47 -7.14 -6.00 -2.27
C ILE A 47 -7.52 -4.52 -2.21
N ASP A 48 -6.51 -3.64 -2.23
CA ASP A 48 -6.73 -2.21 -2.45
C ASP A 48 -5.53 -1.52 -3.10
N ARG A 49 -5.75 -0.31 -3.63
CA ARG A 49 -4.71 0.51 -4.27
C ARG A 49 -4.17 1.57 -3.32
N ARG A 50 -2.86 1.51 -3.12
CA ARG A 50 -2.16 2.51 -2.30
C ARG A 50 -2.12 3.85 -3.03
N PRO A 51 -2.68 4.94 -2.44
CA PRO A 51 -2.78 6.23 -3.12
C PRO A 51 -1.45 6.86 -3.49
N ILE A 52 -0.41 6.64 -2.69
CA ILE A 52 0.88 7.32 -2.86
C ILE A 52 1.72 6.78 -4.03
N ASN A 53 1.49 5.54 -4.45
CA ASN A 53 2.24 4.92 -5.56
C ASN A 53 1.33 4.26 -6.63
N GLY A 54 0.02 4.20 -6.40
CA GLY A 54 -0.95 3.61 -7.32
C GLY A 54 -0.87 2.08 -7.47
N MET A 55 -0.01 1.41 -6.70
CA MET A 55 0.16 -0.04 -6.79
C MET A 55 -0.97 -0.78 -6.08
N LEU A 56 -1.31 -1.97 -6.58
CA LEU A 56 -2.30 -2.85 -5.96
C LEU A 56 -1.64 -3.67 -4.85
N TYR A 57 -2.20 -3.58 -3.66
CA TYR A 57 -1.81 -4.38 -2.51
C TYR A 57 -2.86 -5.44 -2.24
N GLY A 58 -2.44 -6.58 -1.71
CA GLY A 58 -3.33 -7.65 -1.28
C GLY A 58 -2.90 -8.19 0.07
N LEU A 59 -3.87 -8.45 0.94
CA LEU A 59 -3.65 -9.15 2.19
C LEU A 59 -4.01 -10.61 2.00
N ALA A 60 -3.15 -11.52 2.44
CA ALA A 60 -3.42 -12.94 2.48
C ALA A 60 -3.46 -13.47 3.91
N LEU A 61 -4.31 -14.46 4.15
CA LEU A 61 -4.37 -15.26 5.36
C LEU A 61 -3.76 -16.63 5.06
N ASP A 62 -2.85 -17.08 5.92
CA ASP A 62 -2.41 -18.47 5.92
C ASP A 62 -3.59 -19.39 6.32
N SER A 63 -4.07 -20.16 5.37
CA SER A 63 -5.27 -20.99 5.52
C SER A 63 -5.09 -22.22 6.43
N ILE A 64 -3.86 -22.57 6.76
CA ILE A 64 -3.54 -23.70 7.65
C ILE A 64 -3.56 -23.24 9.10
N THR A 65 -2.88 -22.15 9.40
CA THR A 65 -2.81 -21.65 10.79
C THR A 65 -4.04 -20.80 11.15
N GLY A 66 -4.66 -20.13 10.18
CA GLY A 66 -5.74 -19.19 10.42
C GLY A 66 -5.34 -18.00 11.32
N ALA A 67 -4.05 -17.74 11.48
CA ALA A 67 -3.55 -16.77 12.44
C ALA A 67 -2.40 -15.90 11.93
N ALA A 68 -1.80 -16.25 10.80
CA ALA A 68 -0.74 -15.46 10.15
C ALA A 68 -1.28 -14.79 8.90
N CYS A 69 -0.87 -13.54 8.68
CA CYS A 69 -1.18 -12.78 7.47
C CYS A 69 0.11 -12.36 6.77
N THR A 70 0.05 -12.24 5.44
CA THR A 70 1.12 -11.74 4.59
C THR A 70 0.60 -10.61 3.72
N LEU A 71 1.32 -9.49 3.68
CA LEU A 71 1.04 -8.39 2.77
C LEU A 71 1.78 -8.62 1.44
N TYR A 72 1.08 -8.44 0.34
CA TYR A 72 1.64 -8.54 -1.01
C TYR A 72 1.45 -7.26 -1.80
N VAL A 73 2.42 -6.93 -2.65
CA VAL A 73 2.21 -6.04 -3.81
C VAL A 73 1.93 -6.91 -5.02
N ILE A 74 0.88 -6.58 -5.75
CA ILE A 74 0.40 -7.36 -6.90
C ILE A 74 0.50 -6.50 -8.16
N ASN A 75 1.20 -6.97 -9.16
CA ASN A 75 1.14 -6.37 -10.48
C ASN A 75 -0.18 -6.77 -11.15
N ALA A 76 -1.10 -5.83 -11.30
CA ALA A 76 -2.44 -6.09 -11.82
C ALA A 76 -2.46 -6.58 -13.27
N GLN A 77 -1.40 -6.35 -14.05
CA GLN A 77 -1.29 -6.79 -15.46
C GLN A 77 -0.69 -8.18 -15.58
N THR A 78 0.44 -8.44 -14.91
CA THR A 78 1.14 -9.73 -14.96
C THR A 78 0.63 -10.72 -13.93
N ARG A 79 -0.07 -10.25 -12.91
CA ARG A 79 -0.56 -11.00 -11.73
C ARG A 79 0.56 -11.54 -10.85
N ALA A 80 1.79 -11.07 -11.03
CA ALA A 80 2.89 -11.40 -10.13
C ALA A 80 2.69 -10.69 -8.79
N ALA A 81 2.81 -11.44 -7.69
CA ALA A 81 2.77 -10.92 -6.33
C ALA A 81 4.13 -11.09 -5.66
N ASN A 82 4.51 -10.11 -4.85
CA ASN A 82 5.72 -10.15 -4.04
C ASN A 82 5.37 -9.74 -2.61
N ALA A 83 5.84 -10.52 -1.64
CA ALA A 83 5.61 -10.22 -0.24
C ALA A 83 6.32 -8.92 0.17
N VAL A 84 5.63 -8.11 0.97
CA VAL A 84 6.20 -6.95 1.66
C VAL A 84 6.48 -7.38 3.10
N GLY A 85 7.75 -7.54 3.43
CA GLY A 85 8.15 -8.07 4.74
C GLY A 85 7.91 -9.58 4.90
N SER A 86 7.83 -10.01 6.15
CA SER A 86 7.57 -11.41 6.53
C SER A 86 6.13 -11.60 7.02
N PRO A 87 5.60 -12.83 7.03
CA PRO A 87 4.32 -13.12 7.65
C PRO A 87 4.26 -12.61 9.10
N PHE A 88 3.10 -12.15 9.53
CA PHE A 88 2.88 -11.57 10.85
C PHE A 88 1.62 -12.12 11.51
N SER A 89 1.55 -12.00 12.84
CA SER A 89 0.41 -12.41 13.65
C SER A 89 0.11 -11.37 14.71
N PHE A 90 -1.10 -11.43 15.26
CA PHE A 90 -1.52 -10.62 16.40
C PHE A 90 -1.71 -11.49 17.63
N TYR A 91 -1.66 -10.85 18.79
CA TYR A 91 -1.80 -11.50 20.07
C TYR A 91 -2.85 -10.78 20.92
N THR A 92 -3.49 -11.51 21.81
CA THR A 92 -4.37 -10.93 22.83
C THR A 92 -3.55 -10.22 23.92
N SER A 93 -4.19 -9.42 24.74
CA SER A 93 -3.56 -8.80 25.91
C SER A 93 -2.98 -9.80 26.92
N THR A 94 -3.32 -11.06 26.84
CA THR A 94 -2.75 -12.15 27.65
C THR A 94 -1.62 -12.91 26.96
N GLY A 95 -1.25 -12.50 25.72
CA GLY A 95 -0.19 -13.13 24.93
C GLY A 95 -0.63 -14.37 24.15
N ALA A 96 -1.93 -14.70 24.10
CA ALA A 96 -2.42 -15.77 23.23
C ALA A 96 -2.48 -15.31 21.77
N LEU A 97 -2.17 -16.22 20.84
CA LEU A 97 -2.26 -15.97 19.40
C LEU A 97 -3.72 -15.70 19.02
N VAL A 98 -3.94 -14.65 18.23
CA VAL A 98 -5.26 -14.33 17.68
C VAL A 98 -5.55 -15.24 16.49
N SER A 99 -6.71 -15.89 16.51
CA SER A 99 -7.24 -16.60 15.34
C SER A 99 -8.17 -15.68 14.55
N PHE A 100 -8.02 -15.70 13.25
CA PHE A 100 -8.86 -14.96 12.33
C PHE A 100 -9.99 -15.84 11.78
N PRO A 101 -11.12 -15.24 11.31
CA PRO A 101 -12.13 -15.99 10.58
C PRO A 101 -11.49 -16.56 9.31
N ASN A 102 -12.05 -17.68 8.84
CA ASN A 102 -11.51 -18.28 7.64
C ASN A 102 -11.64 -17.31 6.43
N ALA A 103 -10.83 -17.55 5.42
CA ALA A 103 -10.75 -16.66 4.27
C ALA A 103 -12.07 -16.56 3.45
N SER A 104 -13.07 -17.41 3.65
CA SER A 104 -14.39 -17.33 3.01
C SER A 104 -15.39 -16.42 3.75
N THR A 105 -15.07 -16.00 4.97
CA THR A 105 -15.83 -14.96 5.69
C THR A 105 -15.56 -13.60 5.05
N SER A 106 -16.43 -12.61 5.26
CA SER A 106 -16.18 -11.25 4.77
C SER A 106 -14.96 -10.65 5.47
N TRP A 107 -13.98 -10.30 4.68
CA TRP A 107 -12.82 -9.51 5.02
C TRP A 107 -12.87 -8.26 4.17
N SER A 108 -12.55 -7.14 4.74
CA SER A 108 -12.44 -5.89 4.01
C SER A 108 -11.10 -5.23 4.26
N VAL A 109 -10.53 -4.69 3.20
CA VAL A 109 -9.27 -3.95 3.27
C VAL A 109 -9.38 -2.65 2.50
N ASP A 110 -8.80 -1.58 3.04
CA ASP A 110 -8.69 -0.30 2.36
C ASP A 110 -7.46 0.46 2.88
N VAL A 111 -6.81 1.21 2.02
CA VAL A 111 -5.65 1.99 2.42
C VAL A 111 -6.07 3.32 3.02
N ASP A 112 -5.76 3.54 4.30
CA ASP A 112 -5.89 4.84 4.94
C ASP A 112 -4.94 5.85 4.27
N PRO A 113 -5.46 6.80 3.49
CA PRO A 113 -4.62 7.73 2.74
C PRO A 113 -3.97 8.81 3.63
N ALA A 114 -4.45 8.95 4.88
CA ALA A 114 -3.90 9.90 5.84
C ALA A 114 -2.70 9.34 6.60
N GLN A 115 -2.71 8.02 6.89
CA GLN A 115 -1.64 7.34 7.63
C GLN A 115 -0.75 6.48 6.74
N ASP A 116 -1.17 6.21 5.49
CA ASP A 116 -0.50 5.32 4.53
C ASP A 116 -0.33 3.89 5.08
N VAL A 117 -1.40 3.36 5.66
CA VAL A 117 -1.47 2.02 6.23
C VAL A 117 -2.66 1.25 5.65
N LEU A 118 -2.58 -0.06 5.57
CA LEU A 118 -3.73 -0.89 5.23
C LEU A 118 -4.61 -1.06 6.47
N ARG A 119 -5.86 -0.62 6.38
CA ARG A 119 -6.93 -0.95 7.34
C ARG A 119 -7.52 -2.29 6.98
N VAL A 120 -7.77 -3.12 7.96
CA VAL A 120 -8.44 -4.41 7.80
C VAL A 120 -9.55 -4.53 8.80
N SER A 121 -10.72 -4.95 8.34
CA SER A 121 -11.86 -5.29 9.17
C SER A 121 -12.45 -6.64 8.75
N THR A 122 -13.07 -7.34 9.69
CA THR A 122 -13.75 -8.61 9.42
C THR A 122 -15.19 -8.55 9.88
N ALA A 123 -16.07 -9.33 9.26
CA ALA A 123 -17.46 -9.45 9.68
C ALA A 123 -17.63 -10.00 11.11
N THR A 124 -16.59 -10.57 11.70
CA THR A 124 -16.56 -11.01 13.10
C THR A 124 -16.13 -9.91 14.06
N GLY A 125 -15.92 -8.69 13.57
CA GLY A 125 -15.63 -7.52 14.38
C GLY A 125 -14.15 -7.27 14.68
N GLN A 126 -13.24 -8.04 14.09
CA GLN A 126 -11.81 -7.75 14.21
C GLN A 126 -11.43 -6.54 13.35
N ASN A 127 -10.53 -5.71 13.86
CA ASN A 127 -10.08 -4.46 13.26
C ASN A 127 -8.59 -4.30 13.53
N PHE A 128 -7.79 -4.02 12.49
CA PHE A 128 -6.34 -3.86 12.63
C PHE A 128 -5.72 -3.10 11.46
N ARG A 129 -4.45 -2.78 11.59
CA ARG A 129 -3.68 -2.05 10.59
C ARG A 129 -2.37 -2.75 10.26
N VAL A 130 -1.92 -2.57 9.00
CA VAL A 130 -0.64 -3.08 8.50
C VAL A 130 0.15 -1.94 7.86
N ASN A 131 1.41 -1.81 8.19
CA ASN A 131 2.32 -0.84 7.57
C ASN A 131 2.67 -1.28 6.14
N LEU A 132 2.32 -0.46 5.15
CA LEU A 132 2.50 -0.77 3.73
C LEU A 132 3.96 -0.73 3.26
N ASN A 133 4.87 -0.13 4.03
CA ASN A 133 6.30 -0.08 3.69
C ASN A 133 7.05 -1.30 4.22
N THR A 134 6.64 -1.83 5.38
CA THR A 134 7.38 -2.90 6.06
C THR A 134 6.66 -4.23 6.09
N GLY A 135 5.36 -4.25 5.75
CA GLY A 135 4.50 -5.43 5.89
C GLY A 135 4.23 -5.84 7.34
N LYS A 136 4.62 -5.01 8.32
CA LYS A 136 4.46 -5.32 9.74
C LYS A 136 3.10 -4.85 10.27
N PRO A 137 2.52 -5.58 11.23
CA PRO A 137 1.31 -5.14 11.91
C PRO A 137 1.61 -3.91 12.78
N LEU A 138 0.59 -3.07 12.99
CA LEU A 138 0.65 -1.93 13.89
C LEU A 138 -0.09 -2.28 15.18
N ASP A 139 0.52 -1.94 16.30
CA ASP A 139 -0.05 -2.20 17.61
C ASP A 139 -1.28 -1.31 17.85
N GLY A 140 -2.39 -1.95 18.19
CA GLY A 140 -3.67 -1.27 18.48
C GLY A 140 -3.81 -0.87 19.94
N ASP A 141 -3.13 -1.55 20.85
CA ASP A 141 -3.20 -1.29 22.29
C ASP A 141 -1.92 -0.61 22.80
N LEU A 142 -1.88 0.69 22.64
CA LEU A 142 -0.73 1.52 23.04
C LEU A 142 -0.46 1.57 24.56
N GLY A 143 -1.21 0.85 25.38
CA GLY A 143 -1.09 0.89 26.84
C GLY A 143 -0.85 -0.47 27.49
N SER A 144 -0.84 -1.55 26.75
CA SER A 144 -0.70 -2.89 27.30
C SER A 144 0.73 -3.21 27.70
N LEU A 145 0.88 -3.71 28.93
CA LEU A 145 2.12 -4.29 29.46
C LEU A 145 2.33 -5.75 29.04
N VAL A 146 1.77 -6.15 27.92
CA VAL A 146 1.89 -7.51 27.37
C VAL A 146 3.35 -7.82 27.04
N PRO A 147 3.77 -9.10 27.04
CA PRO A 147 5.18 -9.46 26.82
C PRO A 147 5.78 -8.66 25.66
N VAL A 148 6.92 -8.07 25.90
CA VAL A 148 7.67 -7.25 24.95
C VAL A 148 7.70 -7.94 23.57
N ASN A 149 7.14 -7.27 22.54
CA ASN A 149 7.02 -7.67 21.14
C ASN A 149 5.67 -8.30 20.70
N ASN A 150 4.65 -8.38 21.54
CA ASN A 150 3.33 -8.79 21.06
C ASN A 150 2.54 -7.59 20.54
N VAL A 151 2.05 -7.69 19.32
CA VAL A 151 1.23 -6.67 18.67
C VAL A 151 -0.24 -7.06 18.83
N ASN A 152 -1.07 -6.14 19.32
CA ASN A 152 -2.50 -6.35 19.54
C ASN A 152 -3.32 -5.80 18.38
N LEU A 153 -4.53 -6.33 18.21
CA LEU A 153 -5.52 -5.74 17.29
C LEU A 153 -5.91 -4.33 17.78
N ASP A 154 -6.39 -3.51 16.85
CA ASP A 154 -7.14 -2.28 17.17
C ASP A 154 -8.44 -2.63 17.93
N GLY A 155 -9.16 -1.61 18.44
CA GLY A 155 -10.45 -1.81 19.10
C GLY A 155 -11.44 -2.55 18.19
N PRO A 156 -12.19 -3.54 18.72
CA PRO A 156 -13.12 -4.31 17.91
C PRO A 156 -14.28 -3.45 17.41
N THR A 157 -14.93 -3.87 16.34
CA THR A 157 -16.14 -3.23 15.82
C THR A 157 -17.22 -3.16 16.91
N ASN A 158 -17.71 -1.97 17.17
CA ASN A 158 -18.67 -1.67 18.24
C ASN A 158 -19.58 -0.47 17.87
N GLY A 159 -20.40 -0.01 18.80
CA GLY A 159 -21.30 1.14 18.62
C GLY A 159 -22.61 0.75 17.94
N LEU A 160 -22.97 1.42 16.85
CA LEU A 160 -24.25 1.21 16.15
C LEU A 160 -24.31 -0.09 15.34
N SER A 161 -23.17 -0.73 15.08
CA SER A 161 -23.06 -2.09 14.56
C SER A 161 -21.86 -2.80 15.17
N THR A 162 -21.91 -4.13 15.25
CA THR A 162 -20.81 -5.00 15.65
C THR A 162 -20.24 -5.81 14.49
N ALA A 163 -20.75 -5.58 13.27
CA ALA A 163 -20.27 -6.22 12.06
C ALA A 163 -19.89 -5.16 11.01
N VAL A 164 -18.79 -5.40 10.34
CA VAL A 164 -18.35 -4.63 9.17
C VAL A 164 -18.05 -5.61 8.05
N HIS A 165 -18.73 -5.46 6.92
CA HIS A 165 -18.54 -6.34 5.78
C HIS A 165 -17.59 -5.72 4.75
N GLU A 166 -17.63 -4.39 4.60
CA GLU A 166 -16.70 -3.66 3.74
C GLU A 166 -16.38 -2.27 4.30
N VAL A 167 -15.18 -1.76 3.98
CA VAL A 167 -14.68 -0.46 4.40
C VAL A 167 -14.14 0.33 3.21
N ALA A 168 -14.22 1.68 3.28
CA ALA A 168 -13.59 2.56 2.30
C ALA A 168 -13.30 3.95 2.89
N TYR A 169 -12.12 4.49 2.60
CA TYR A 169 -11.70 5.82 3.02
C TYR A 169 -12.03 6.89 1.97
N THR A 170 -12.42 8.08 2.45
CA THR A 170 -12.48 9.30 1.63
C THR A 170 -11.11 9.93 1.46
N ASN A 171 -11.05 11.04 0.71
CA ASN A 171 -9.80 11.80 0.50
C ASN A 171 -8.66 10.89 -0.03
N ASN A 172 -9.02 9.93 -0.87
CA ASN A 172 -8.14 8.89 -1.38
C ASN A 172 -7.06 9.48 -2.31
N THR A 173 -6.19 10.31 -1.75
CA THR A 173 -5.10 11.01 -2.43
C THR A 173 -3.89 11.14 -1.50
N PRO A 174 -2.65 11.14 -2.01
CA PRO A 174 -1.45 11.36 -1.19
C PRO A 174 -1.32 12.79 -0.64
N LEU A 175 -2.21 13.69 -1.03
CA LEU A 175 -2.19 15.12 -0.67
C LEU A 175 -3.39 15.51 0.20
N ASN A 176 -3.87 14.59 1.02
CA ASN A 176 -5.09 14.80 1.82
C ASN A 176 -4.90 15.62 3.10
N GLY A 177 -3.67 16.03 3.41
CA GLY A 177 -3.38 16.81 4.63
C GLY A 177 -3.63 16.07 5.94
N GLY A 178 -3.70 14.73 5.93
CA GLY A 178 -4.03 13.92 7.10
C GLY A 178 -5.53 13.83 7.39
N ILE A 179 -6.38 14.27 6.46
CA ILE A 179 -7.85 14.29 6.61
C ILE A 179 -8.45 13.14 5.84
N THR A 180 -9.23 12.30 6.50
CA THR A 180 -10.04 11.24 5.88
C THR A 180 -11.19 10.81 6.79
N THR A 181 -12.16 10.11 6.22
CA THR A 181 -13.26 9.46 6.96
C THR A 181 -13.41 8.03 6.45
N LEU A 182 -13.45 7.08 7.38
CA LEU A 182 -13.70 5.68 7.08
C LEU A 182 -15.20 5.42 7.04
N TYR A 183 -15.72 5.09 5.87
CA TYR A 183 -17.08 4.57 5.69
C TYR A 183 -17.07 3.05 5.76
N THR A 184 -18.14 2.46 6.31
CA THR A 184 -18.30 1.02 6.41
C THR A 184 -19.70 0.59 5.97
N LEU A 185 -19.80 -0.59 5.39
CA LEU A 185 -21.05 -1.21 4.97
C LEU A 185 -21.31 -2.47 5.81
N ASP A 186 -22.53 -2.58 6.31
CA ASP A 186 -23.05 -3.76 6.98
C ASP A 186 -24.34 -4.22 6.29
N HIS A 187 -24.28 -5.32 5.54
CA HIS A 187 -25.43 -5.84 4.83
C HIS A 187 -26.42 -6.57 5.75
N ASN A 188 -26.03 -6.99 6.95
CA ASN A 188 -26.95 -7.56 7.92
C ASN A 188 -27.88 -6.49 8.49
N ALA A 189 -27.41 -5.25 8.56
CA ALA A 189 -28.20 -4.10 9.01
C ALA A 189 -28.79 -3.30 7.85
N ASP A 190 -28.39 -3.58 6.61
CA ASP A 190 -28.67 -2.76 5.42
C ASP A 190 -28.33 -1.28 5.63
N LYS A 191 -27.11 -1.01 6.14
CA LYS A 191 -26.70 0.34 6.49
C LYS A 191 -25.27 0.67 6.08
N LEU A 192 -25.07 1.94 5.82
CA LEU A 192 -23.80 2.63 5.71
C LEU A 192 -23.52 3.33 7.05
N PHE A 193 -22.28 3.22 7.56
CA PHE A 193 -21.83 3.87 8.78
C PHE A 193 -20.55 4.67 8.54
N ILE A 194 -20.16 5.44 9.54
CA ILE A 194 -18.80 5.98 9.69
C ILE A 194 -18.16 5.29 10.88
N GLN A 195 -16.98 4.74 10.71
CA GLN A 195 -16.16 4.22 11.81
C GLN A 195 -15.31 5.36 12.37
N ALA A 196 -15.67 5.87 13.54
CA ALA A 196 -15.03 7.04 14.15
C ALA A 196 -14.95 6.94 15.68
N PRO A 197 -13.75 6.91 16.29
CA PRO A 197 -12.44 6.85 15.63
C PRO A 197 -12.19 5.47 14.94
N PRO A 198 -11.46 5.43 13.81
CA PRO A 198 -11.24 4.17 13.08
C PRO A 198 -10.56 3.08 13.93
N ASN A 199 -9.57 3.45 14.74
CA ASN A 199 -8.83 2.50 15.59
C ASN A 199 -9.66 1.97 16.78
N SER A 200 -10.73 2.64 17.17
CA SER A 200 -11.63 2.15 18.22
C SER A 200 -12.72 1.21 17.69
N GLY A 201 -12.83 1.06 16.36
CA GLY A 201 -13.86 0.26 15.73
C GLY A 201 -15.29 0.79 15.88
N THR A 202 -15.47 2.03 16.36
CA THR A 202 -16.79 2.56 16.74
C THR A 202 -17.59 2.99 15.52
N GLN A 203 -18.71 2.30 15.29
CA GLN A 203 -19.66 2.60 14.21
C GLN A 203 -20.61 3.73 14.63
N THR A 204 -20.64 4.79 13.85
CA THR A 204 -21.43 6.01 14.07
C THR A 204 -22.21 6.40 12.81
N ALA A 205 -23.07 7.40 12.88
CA ALA A 205 -23.70 8.06 11.74
C ALA A 205 -24.38 7.10 10.75
N ALA A 206 -25.26 6.21 11.25
CA ALA A 206 -25.93 5.19 10.46
C ALA A 206 -26.89 5.79 9.43
N VAL A 207 -26.77 5.37 8.16
CA VAL A 207 -27.67 5.71 7.06
C VAL A 207 -28.19 4.40 6.46
N ALA A 208 -29.52 4.29 6.27
CA ALA A 208 -30.12 3.11 5.68
C ALA A 208 -29.81 3.03 4.17
N LEU A 209 -29.47 1.84 3.69
CA LEU A 209 -29.35 1.59 2.25
C LEU A 209 -30.76 1.55 1.61
N SER A 210 -30.87 2.03 0.40
CA SER A 210 -32.15 2.07 -0.32
C SER A 210 -32.65 0.71 -0.78
N THR A 211 -31.84 -0.34 -0.68
CA THR A 211 -32.14 -1.69 -1.17
C THR A 211 -31.51 -2.72 -0.22
N PRO A 212 -32.25 -3.74 0.22
CA PRO A 212 -31.71 -4.83 1.03
C PRO A 212 -30.68 -5.67 0.26
N LEU A 213 -29.64 -6.10 0.97
CA LEU A 213 -28.50 -6.83 0.41
C LEU A 213 -28.31 -8.19 1.09
N ASP A 214 -28.03 -9.22 0.31
CA ASP A 214 -27.55 -10.51 0.81
C ASP A 214 -26.03 -10.53 1.01
N ALA A 215 -25.31 -9.65 0.31
CA ALA A 215 -23.86 -9.50 0.46
C ALA A 215 -23.35 -8.14 -0.01
N VAL A 216 -22.29 -7.66 0.62
CA VAL A 216 -21.35 -6.67 0.09
C VAL A 216 -20.01 -7.38 -0.08
N LEU A 217 -19.43 -7.33 -1.27
CA LEU A 217 -18.29 -8.13 -1.71
C LEU A 217 -17.08 -7.27 -2.08
N GLY A 218 -17.21 -5.97 -1.94
CA GLY A 218 -16.18 -4.98 -2.15
C GLY A 218 -16.78 -3.58 -2.06
N PHE A 219 -16.02 -2.64 -1.52
CA PHE A 219 -16.40 -1.24 -1.42
C PHE A 219 -15.18 -0.36 -1.52
N ASP A 220 -15.25 0.67 -2.35
CA ASP A 220 -14.15 1.63 -2.50
C ASP A 220 -14.68 3.02 -2.86
N ILE A 221 -13.96 4.05 -2.43
CA ILE A 221 -14.28 5.45 -2.70
C ILE A 221 -13.17 6.05 -3.56
N ALA A 222 -13.49 6.35 -4.81
CA ALA A 222 -12.55 6.93 -5.75
C ALA A 222 -12.00 8.29 -5.29
N ALA A 223 -10.81 8.64 -5.77
CA ALA A 223 -10.24 9.97 -5.56
C ALA A 223 -11.22 11.08 -6.03
N GLY A 224 -11.29 12.17 -5.26
CA GLY A 224 -12.19 13.30 -5.54
C GLY A 224 -13.41 13.38 -4.64
N VAL A 225 -13.71 12.33 -3.88
CA VAL A 225 -14.70 12.37 -2.81
C VAL A 225 -13.99 12.71 -1.50
N ASN A 226 -14.23 13.91 -1.00
CA ASN A 226 -13.45 14.46 0.10
C ASN A 226 -14.35 14.93 1.25
N THR A 227 -13.92 14.66 2.48
CA THR A 227 -14.40 15.34 3.67
C THR A 227 -13.49 16.54 4.00
N ALA A 228 -14.05 17.57 4.60
CA ALA A 228 -13.28 18.75 5.05
C ALA A 228 -12.68 18.55 6.44
N THR A 229 -13.22 17.64 7.23
CA THR A 229 -12.78 17.33 8.59
C THR A 229 -12.74 15.81 8.77
N ALA A 230 -11.68 15.32 9.41
CA ALA A 230 -11.52 13.91 9.65
C ALA A 230 -12.69 13.33 10.48
N ASN A 231 -13.06 12.07 10.17
CA ASN A 231 -14.13 11.35 10.87
C ASN A 231 -15.52 12.01 10.79
N THR A 232 -15.77 12.82 9.77
CA THR A 232 -17.09 13.45 9.52
C THR A 232 -17.66 13.03 8.16
N PRO A 233 -18.99 13.05 8.00
CA PRO A 233 -19.61 12.76 6.71
C PRO A 233 -19.13 13.72 5.62
N VAL A 234 -19.05 13.21 4.39
CA VAL A 234 -18.91 14.07 3.21
C VAL A 234 -20.17 14.92 3.00
N ALA A 235 -20.01 16.12 2.44
CA ALA A 235 -21.16 16.95 2.05
C ALA A 235 -21.88 16.40 0.82
N ALA A 236 -21.17 15.71 -0.06
CA ALA A 236 -21.67 15.00 -1.24
C ALA A 236 -20.59 14.01 -1.72
N GLY A 237 -21.01 12.92 -2.35
CA GLY A 237 -20.10 11.96 -2.96
C GLY A 237 -20.71 10.56 -3.06
N GLN A 238 -20.09 9.75 -3.91
CA GLN A 238 -20.49 8.36 -4.13
C GLN A 238 -19.27 7.45 -3.98
N GLY A 239 -19.48 6.30 -3.31
CA GLY A 239 -18.58 5.16 -3.39
C GLY A 239 -19.06 4.17 -4.44
N PHE A 240 -18.23 3.19 -4.76
CA PHE A 240 -18.55 2.03 -5.59
C PHE A 240 -18.58 0.79 -4.70
N ALA A 241 -19.62 -0.03 -4.83
CA ALA A 241 -19.69 -1.30 -4.12
C ALA A 241 -20.04 -2.44 -5.08
N ILE A 242 -19.46 -3.60 -4.85
CA ILE A 242 -19.95 -4.86 -5.45
C ILE A 242 -20.91 -5.48 -4.46
N VAL A 243 -22.18 -5.63 -4.88
CA VAL A 243 -23.26 -6.08 -4.01
C VAL A 243 -24.01 -7.24 -4.63
N ARG A 244 -24.65 -8.04 -3.79
CA ARG A 244 -25.71 -8.96 -4.19
C ARG A 244 -27.00 -8.57 -3.47
N ARG A 245 -28.00 -8.18 -4.25
CA ARG A 245 -29.29 -7.79 -3.70
C ARG A 245 -30.07 -9.01 -3.19
N THR A 246 -30.86 -8.81 -2.16
CA THR A 246 -31.68 -9.87 -1.57
C THR A 246 -32.56 -10.54 -2.63
N GLY A 247 -32.41 -11.88 -2.69
CA GLY A 247 -33.12 -12.71 -3.65
C GLY A 247 -32.58 -12.68 -5.07
N GLN A 248 -31.44 -12.01 -5.34
CA GLN A 248 -30.78 -12.01 -6.64
C GLN A 248 -29.51 -12.86 -6.61
N ALA A 249 -29.21 -13.56 -7.70
CA ALA A 249 -27.98 -14.34 -7.82
C ALA A 249 -26.80 -13.52 -8.38
N ALA A 250 -27.08 -12.42 -9.07
CA ALA A 250 -26.06 -11.61 -9.73
C ALA A 250 -25.28 -10.77 -8.73
N GLU A 251 -23.96 -10.71 -8.91
CA GLU A 251 -23.08 -9.75 -8.27
C GLU A 251 -23.05 -8.49 -9.15
N GLU A 252 -23.40 -7.35 -8.57
CA GLU A 252 -23.63 -6.10 -9.31
C GLU A 252 -22.72 -5.00 -8.78
N LEU A 253 -22.13 -4.21 -9.68
CA LEU A 253 -21.56 -2.93 -9.32
C LEU A 253 -22.66 -1.93 -9.06
N ALA A 254 -22.64 -1.28 -7.92
CA ALA A 254 -23.51 -0.21 -7.52
C ALA A 254 -22.72 1.05 -7.19
N ARG A 255 -23.31 2.22 -7.37
CA ARG A 255 -22.87 3.47 -6.75
C ARG A 255 -23.66 3.66 -5.46
N VAL A 256 -22.95 3.95 -4.37
CA VAL A 256 -23.52 4.19 -3.05
C VAL A 256 -23.40 5.69 -2.78
N ASP A 257 -24.50 6.39 -2.67
CA ASP A 257 -24.50 7.78 -2.20
C ASP A 257 -24.13 7.82 -0.72
N LEU A 258 -23.04 8.47 -0.38
CA LEU A 258 -22.46 8.45 0.97
C LEU A 258 -23.22 9.33 1.98
N VAL A 259 -24.17 10.13 1.51
CA VAL A 259 -25.03 10.99 2.36
C VAL A 259 -26.37 10.34 2.61
N THR A 260 -26.95 9.70 1.60
CA THR A 260 -28.33 9.20 1.64
C THR A 260 -28.45 7.68 1.72
N GLY A 261 -27.35 6.94 1.45
CA GLY A 261 -27.38 5.48 1.36
C GLY A 261 -28.06 4.95 0.10
N GLN A 262 -28.39 5.82 -0.87
CA GLN A 262 -29.05 5.40 -2.10
C GLN A 262 -28.10 4.60 -2.98
N LEU A 263 -28.53 3.39 -3.39
CA LEU A 263 -27.89 2.58 -4.40
C LEU A 263 -28.41 2.95 -5.79
N SER A 264 -27.52 3.10 -6.76
CA SER A 264 -27.86 3.42 -8.13
C SER A 264 -26.90 2.76 -9.12
N GLY A 265 -27.26 2.71 -10.41
CA GLY A 265 -26.41 2.19 -11.47
C GLY A 265 -26.09 0.69 -11.33
N LEU A 266 -26.94 -0.07 -10.66
CA LEU A 266 -26.80 -1.52 -10.45
C LEU A 266 -26.65 -2.26 -11.79
N THR A 267 -25.45 -2.78 -12.03
CA THR A 267 -25.08 -3.44 -13.28
C THR A 267 -24.31 -4.72 -12.98
N PRO A 268 -24.72 -5.88 -13.53
CA PRO A 268 -24.01 -7.13 -13.29
C PRO A 268 -22.52 -7.05 -13.66
N VAL A 269 -21.68 -7.57 -12.79
CA VAL A 269 -20.26 -7.81 -13.07
C VAL A 269 -20.13 -9.15 -13.75
N GLY A 270 -19.31 -9.25 -14.79
CA GLY A 270 -19.24 -10.42 -15.67
C GLY A 270 -18.67 -11.71 -15.05
N ALA A 271 -18.54 -11.80 -13.73
CA ALA A 271 -18.10 -13.00 -13.00
C ALA A 271 -18.77 -13.09 -11.63
N GLY A 272 -18.80 -14.29 -11.05
CA GLY A 272 -19.19 -14.53 -9.67
C GLY A 272 -18.03 -14.95 -8.79
N GLY A 273 -18.25 -14.91 -7.46
CA GLY A 273 -17.26 -15.27 -6.46
C GLY A 273 -16.27 -14.13 -6.15
N ILE A 274 -16.74 -12.90 -6.29
CA ILE A 274 -15.97 -11.69 -5.95
C ILE A 274 -15.81 -11.62 -4.41
N ARG A 275 -14.63 -11.17 -3.95
CA ARG A 275 -14.22 -11.14 -2.56
C ARG A 275 -13.40 -9.91 -2.19
N GLY A 276 -13.22 -8.99 -3.10
CA GLY A 276 -12.52 -7.74 -2.89
C GLY A 276 -12.56 -6.91 -4.16
N PHE A 277 -12.45 -5.61 -3.98
CA PHE A 277 -12.61 -4.65 -5.04
C PHE A 277 -11.75 -3.42 -4.77
N ALA A 278 -11.07 -2.93 -5.80
CA ALA A 278 -10.27 -1.72 -5.73
C ALA A 278 -10.46 -0.89 -6.99
N VAL A 279 -10.75 0.38 -6.84
CA VAL A 279 -10.86 1.35 -7.94
C VAL A 279 -9.50 1.96 -8.23
N GLN A 280 -9.11 1.94 -9.48
CA GLN A 280 -7.90 2.64 -9.90
C GLN A 280 -8.15 4.14 -9.85
N ARG A 281 -7.24 4.84 -9.24
CA ARG A 281 -7.25 6.30 -9.25
C ARG A 281 -7.13 6.85 -10.67
N GLN A 282 -7.91 7.88 -10.97
CA GLN A 282 -7.92 8.61 -12.26
C GLN A 282 -6.59 9.32 -12.61
N PRO A 283 -6.39 9.76 -13.84
CA PRO A 283 -5.21 9.67 -14.71
C PRO A 283 -3.98 10.47 -14.28
N SER A 284 -3.93 10.98 -13.08
CA SER A 284 -2.77 11.68 -12.54
C SER A 284 -1.95 10.76 -11.64
N ALA A 285 -0.76 10.38 -12.10
CA ALA A 285 0.15 9.62 -11.25
C ALA A 285 0.58 10.46 -10.04
N PRO A 286 0.56 9.90 -8.82
CA PRO A 286 1.22 10.53 -7.68
C PRO A 286 2.73 10.54 -7.93
N VAL A 287 3.37 11.64 -7.59
CA VAL A 287 4.81 11.82 -7.72
C VAL A 287 5.40 12.12 -6.36
N VAL A 288 6.46 11.41 -6.01
CA VAL A 288 7.31 11.71 -4.86
C VAL A 288 8.67 12.13 -5.39
N ALA A 289 9.16 13.26 -4.94
CA ALA A 289 10.44 13.80 -5.36
C ALA A 289 11.28 14.18 -4.14
N LEU A 290 12.60 14.12 -4.30
CA LEU A 290 13.55 14.60 -3.31
C LEU A 290 13.70 16.12 -3.47
N GLY A 291 13.45 16.87 -2.41
CA GLY A 291 13.66 18.31 -2.38
C GLY A 291 15.15 18.68 -2.38
N ALA A 292 15.45 19.93 -2.72
CA ALA A 292 16.81 20.43 -2.74
C ALA A 292 17.52 20.21 -1.39
N GLY A 293 18.75 19.73 -1.44
CA GLY A 293 19.54 19.42 -0.24
C GLY A 293 19.20 18.09 0.44
N GLY A 294 18.30 17.27 -0.14
CA GLY A 294 18.02 15.92 0.36
C GLY A 294 17.31 15.84 1.71
N THR A 295 16.66 16.93 2.14
CA THR A 295 16.07 17.03 3.50
C THR A 295 14.54 16.98 3.53
N GLN A 296 13.89 16.97 2.37
CA GLN A 296 12.44 16.96 2.26
C GLN A 296 11.99 16.01 1.14
N LEU A 297 10.85 15.34 1.38
CA LEU A 297 10.07 14.73 0.31
C LEU A 297 9.01 15.73 -0.17
N LEU A 298 8.94 15.90 -1.47
CA LEU A 298 7.92 16.67 -2.17
C LEU A 298 6.91 15.70 -2.75
N ARG A 299 5.61 15.97 -2.55
CA ARG A 299 4.52 15.13 -3.08
C ARG A 299 3.58 15.99 -3.88
N PHE A 300 3.26 15.56 -5.09
CA PHE A 300 2.34 16.25 -5.99
C PHE A 300 1.69 15.28 -6.98
N SER A 301 0.66 15.76 -7.66
CA SER A 301 0.05 15.04 -8.77
C SER A 301 0.71 15.42 -10.09
N SER A 302 0.98 14.46 -10.96
CA SER A 302 1.50 14.74 -12.31
C SER A 302 0.58 15.63 -13.15
N ALA A 303 -0.72 15.65 -12.84
CA ALA A 303 -1.68 16.56 -13.49
C ALA A 303 -1.70 17.98 -12.90
N ALA A 304 -1.11 18.18 -11.71
CA ALA A 304 -1.06 19.46 -11.01
C ALA A 304 0.29 19.66 -10.31
N PRO A 305 1.41 19.72 -11.04
CA PRO A 305 2.74 19.75 -10.44
C PRO A 305 3.03 21.04 -9.66
N GLY A 306 2.25 22.09 -9.89
CA GLY A 306 2.35 23.34 -9.12
C GLY A 306 1.73 23.26 -7.70
N THR A 307 0.95 22.22 -7.39
CA THR A 307 0.36 22.00 -6.07
C THR A 307 1.16 20.92 -5.35
N THR A 308 2.14 21.36 -4.58
CA THR A 308 3.10 20.47 -3.89
C THR A 308 2.91 20.55 -2.38
N THR A 309 2.94 19.41 -1.70
CA THR A 309 3.12 19.31 -0.25
C THR A 309 4.50 18.76 0.06
N SER A 310 5.05 19.10 1.23
CA SER A 310 6.35 18.61 1.66
C SER A 310 6.30 18.02 3.07
N VAL A 311 7.18 17.06 3.31
CA VAL A 311 7.46 16.53 4.64
C VAL A 311 8.97 16.47 4.84
N ASN A 312 9.44 16.82 6.04
CA ASN A 312 10.85 16.73 6.38
C ASN A 312 11.30 15.27 6.48
N ILE A 313 12.47 14.97 5.92
CA ILE A 313 13.09 13.66 6.08
C ILE A 313 13.83 13.65 7.41
N THR A 314 13.64 12.57 8.18
CA THR A 314 14.30 12.33 9.48
C THR A 314 14.96 10.96 9.48
N GLY A 315 15.95 10.72 10.36
CA GLY A 315 16.59 9.40 10.48
C GLY A 315 17.76 9.16 9.54
N VAL A 316 18.16 10.16 8.73
CA VAL A 316 19.38 10.09 7.93
C VAL A 316 20.60 10.23 8.85
N ALA A 317 21.61 9.39 8.65
CA ALA A 317 22.82 9.41 9.46
C ALA A 317 23.60 10.74 9.34
N GLY A 318 24.25 11.14 10.44
CA GLY A 318 25.05 12.37 10.46
C GLY A 318 26.15 12.34 9.40
N GLY A 319 26.30 13.44 8.66
CA GLY A 319 27.27 13.56 7.57
C GLY A 319 26.83 13.00 6.22
N GLU A 320 25.68 12.32 6.15
CA GLU A 320 25.08 11.86 4.90
C GLU A 320 24.05 12.86 4.35
N THR A 321 23.97 12.91 3.05
CA THR A 321 22.93 13.63 2.30
C THR A 321 22.28 12.69 1.32
N LEU A 322 20.95 12.67 1.27
CA LEU A 322 20.22 11.90 0.26
C LEU A 322 20.40 12.53 -1.12
N VAL A 323 20.77 11.71 -2.11
CA VAL A 323 21.11 12.17 -3.46
C VAL A 323 20.12 11.68 -4.53
N GLY A 324 19.23 10.78 -4.20
CA GLY A 324 18.20 10.29 -5.10
C GLY A 324 17.30 9.28 -4.43
N LEU A 325 16.14 9.05 -5.03
CA LEU A 325 15.15 8.08 -4.58
C LEU A 325 14.45 7.40 -5.75
N ASP A 326 13.91 6.21 -5.50
CA ASP A 326 13.05 5.51 -6.45
C ASP A 326 12.14 4.51 -5.74
N PHE A 327 10.99 4.22 -6.34
CA PHE A 327 10.09 3.16 -5.90
C PHE A 327 10.53 1.80 -6.44
N HIS A 328 10.62 0.84 -5.57
CA HIS A 328 10.85 -0.55 -5.98
C HIS A 328 9.57 -1.11 -6.62
N SER A 329 9.63 -1.44 -7.89
CA SER A 329 8.47 -1.85 -8.68
C SER A 329 7.79 -3.16 -8.21
N TRP A 330 8.49 -4.02 -7.44
CA TRP A 330 7.93 -5.29 -6.96
C TRP A 330 7.34 -5.17 -5.54
N THR A 331 7.90 -4.32 -4.69
CA THR A 331 7.50 -4.21 -3.28
C THR A 331 6.76 -2.90 -2.99
N GLY A 332 6.78 -1.93 -3.91
CA GLY A 332 6.19 -0.61 -3.72
C GLY A 332 6.87 0.24 -2.63
N GLN A 333 8.01 -0.22 -2.13
CA GLN A 333 8.81 0.50 -1.14
C GLN A 333 9.57 1.65 -1.79
N LEU A 334 9.69 2.77 -1.09
CA LEU A 334 10.49 3.91 -1.53
C LEU A 334 11.88 3.80 -0.95
N PHE A 335 12.89 3.70 -1.82
CA PHE A 335 14.29 3.71 -1.43
C PHE A 335 14.92 5.05 -1.72
N ALA A 336 15.86 5.46 -0.87
CA ALA A 336 16.73 6.60 -1.12
C ALA A 336 18.20 6.21 -0.85
N PHE A 337 19.12 6.83 -1.58
CA PHE A 337 20.54 6.64 -1.40
C PHE A 337 21.15 7.86 -0.72
N GLY A 338 21.78 7.64 0.42
CA GLY A 338 22.54 8.63 1.17
C GLY A 338 24.04 8.51 0.89
N VAL A 339 24.72 9.63 0.78
CA VAL A 339 26.15 9.71 0.50
C VAL A 339 26.85 10.57 1.55
N ASN A 340 27.94 10.06 2.09
CA ASN A 340 28.95 10.82 2.84
C ASN A 340 30.21 10.97 1.99
N ALA A 341 30.34 12.12 1.33
CA ALA A 341 31.49 12.41 0.45
C ALA A 341 32.80 12.68 1.21
N THR A 342 32.77 12.77 2.54
CA THR A 342 33.99 12.91 3.34
C THR A 342 34.64 11.56 3.63
N THR A 343 33.83 10.53 3.79
CA THR A 343 34.29 9.17 4.12
C THR A 343 34.20 8.23 2.92
N ASP A 344 33.72 8.67 1.77
CA ASP A 344 33.51 7.88 0.55
C ASP A 344 32.62 6.65 0.82
N THR A 345 31.55 6.87 1.55
CA THR A 345 30.59 5.82 1.92
C THR A 345 29.16 6.24 1.63
N GLY A 346 28.28 5.27 1.51
CA GLY A 346 26.85 5.51 1.35
C GLY A 346 26.00 4.55 2.17
N THR A 347 24.75 4.89 2.30
CA THR A 347 23.73 4.06 2.97
C THR A 347 22.47 3.99 2.11
N LEU A 348 21.90 2.81 1.99
CA LEU A 348 20.58 2.64 1.44
C LEU A 348 19.54 2.81 2.53
N TYR A 349 18.56 3.68 2.31
CA TYR A 349 17.45 3.95 3.23
C TYR A 349 16.13 3.47 2.65
N LEU A 350 15.31 2.85 3.49
CA LEU A 350 13.88 2.72 3.27
C LEU A 350 13.21 4.01 3.76
N ILE A 351 12.47 4.68 2.90
CA ILE A 351 11.77 5.92 3.23
C ILE A 351 10.28 5.64 3.39
N ASP A 352 9.72 6.10 4.49
CA ASP A 352 8.27 6.19 4.63
C ASP A 352 7.78 7.43 3.88
N PRO A 353 7.04 7.27 2.77
CA PRO A 353 6.68 8.40 1.92
C PRO A 353 5.64 9.32 2.57
N GLN A 354 4.97 8.90 3.66
CA GLN A 354 3.99 9.72 4.37
C GLN A 354 4.63 10.54 5.48
N SER A 355 5.46 9.94 6.30
CA SER A 355 6.11 10.61 7.45
C SER A 355 7.47 11.24 7.11
N GLY A 356 8.12 10.81 6.03
CA GLY A 356 9.50 11.19 5.71
C GLY A 356 10.54 10.47 6.57
N THR A 357 10.17 9.44 7.33
CA THR A 357 11.10 8.69 8.15
C THR A 357 12.01 7.83 7.27
N ALA A 358 13.32 8.03 7.39
CA ALA A 358 14.36 7.23 6.74
C ALA A 358 14.88 6.18 7.72
N THR A 359 14.84 4.91 7.30
CA THR A 359 15.37 3.78 8.07
C THR A 359 16.52 3.15 7.28
N PRO A 360 17.75 3.10 7.82
CA PRO A 360 18.86 2.48 7.11
C PRO A 360 18.64 0.98 6.94
N LEU A 361 18.98 0.46 5.78
CA LEU A 361 19.06 -0.96 5.50
C LEU A 361 20.49 -1.43 5.77
N GLY A 362 20.68 -2.10 6.89
CA GLY A 362 21.97 -2.49 7.41
C GLY A 362 22.73 -1.34 8.11
N PRO A 363 24.03 -1.53 8.41
CA PRO A 363 24.86 -0.51 9.04
C PRO A 363 25.00 0.75 8.18
N THR A 364 24.98 1.92 8.81
CA THR A 364 25.23 3.18 8.10
C THR A 364 26.66 3.23 7.55
N GLY A 365 26.81 3.75 6.32
CA GLY A 365 28.10 3.81 5.63
C GLY A 365 28.62 2.45 5.11
N GLN A 366 27.79 1.40 5.09
CA GLN A 366 28.25 0.09 4.63
C GLN A 366 28.49 0.01 3.11
N VAL A 367 27.90 0.92 2.32
CA VAL A 367 28.14 0.97 0.89
C VAL A 367 29.46 1.69 0.65
N ALA A 368 30.50 0.91 0.42
CA ALA A 368 31.84 1.39 0.13
C ALA A 368 32.47 0.53 -0.96
N PHE A 369 33.01 1.16 -1.98
CA PHE A 369 33.64 0.47 -3.10
C PHE A 369 35.15 0.71 -3.07
N ARG A 370 35.93 -0.29 -3.46
CA ARG A 370 37.37 -0.23 -3.42
C ARG A 370 37.96 -0.66 -4.75
N ASN A 371 39.07 -0.04 -5.15
CA ASN A 371 39.83 -0.47 -6.30
C ASN A 371 40.69 -1.70 -5.96
N GLY A 372 41.35 -2.28 -6.96
CA GLY A 372 42.19 -3.46 -6.79
C GLY A 372 43.39 -3.27 -5.81
N ALA A 373 43.76 -2.04 -5.48
CA ALA A 373 44.76 -1.69 -4.47
C ALA A 373 44.13 -1.48 -3.07
N GLY A 374 42.83 -1.63 -2.90
CA GLY A 374 42.12 -1.46 -1.64
C GLY A 374 41.76 -0.02 -1.29
N ALA A 375 42.06 0.96 -2.14
CA ALA A 375 41.68 2.35 -1.92
C ALA A 375 40.17 2.55 -2.24
N LEU A 376 39.48 3.38 -1.45
CA LEU A 376 38.09 3.75 -1.69
C LEU A 376 37.94 4.50 -3.02
N PHE A 377 36.83 4.28 -3.68
CA PHE A 377 36.38 5.12 -4.77
C PHE A 377 35.75 6.39 -4.21
N ASP A 378 36.12 7.52 -4.76
CA ASP A 378 35.63 8.83 -4.39
C ASP A 378 34.13 8.98 -4.78
N PHE A 379 33.29 9.24 -3.79
CA PHE A 379 31.90 9.66 -4.03
C PHE A 379 31.87 11.18 -4.26
N PRO A 380 31.39 11.67 -5.41
CA PRO A 380 31.23 13.09 -5.62
C PRO A 380 30.41 13.76 -4.51
N SER A 381 30.63 15.07 -4.33
CA SER A 381 29.80 15.87 -3.43
C SER A 381 28.31 15.61 -3.69
N ALA A 382 27.50 15.57 -2.63
CA ALA A 382 26.05 15.38 -2.74
C ALA A 382 25.33 16.47 -3.56
N SER A 383 26.00 17.59 -3.84
CA SER A 383 25.51 18.62 -4.77
C SER A 383 25.70 18.25 -6.25
N ALA A 384 26.50 17.22 -6.55
CA ALA A 384 26.59 16.68 -7.90
C ALA A 384 25.29 15.97 -8.30
N ALA A 385 25.03 15.88 -9.60
CA ALA A 385 23.88 15.16 -10.09
C ALA A 385 24.09 13.65 -9.98
N TYR A 386 23.35 12.98 -9.14
CA TYR A 386 23.29 11.53 -9.04
C TYR A 386 22.07 11.00 -9.80
N GLY A 387 22.24 9.92 -10.56
CA GLY A 387 21.14 9.13 -11.10
C GLY A 387 20.88 7.94 -10.19
N VAL A 388 19.67 7.78 -9.70
CA VAL A 388 19.27 6.67 -8.81
C VAL A 388 18.03 6.01 -9.37
N ASN A 389 18.06 4.68 -9.55
CA ASN A 389 16.94 3.91 -10.05
C ASN A 389 17.01 2.47 -9.57
N VAL A 390 15.87 1.87 -9.25
CA VAL A 390 15.77 0.44 -8.92
C VAL A 390 15.57 -0.35 -10.21
N ASP A 391 16.50 -1.23 -10.51
CA ASP A 391 16.38 -2.17 -11.64
C ASP A 391 15.23 -3.16 -11.37
N PRO A 392 14.16 -3.15 -12.19
CA PRO A 392 12.99 -3.99 -11.97
C PRO A 392 13.22 -5.48 -12.20
N ILE A 393 14.35 -5.87 -12.81
CA ILE A 393 14.66 -7.28 -13.07
C ILE A 393 15.52 -7.87 -11.94
N SER A 394 16.57 -7.14 -11.55
CA SER A 394 17.53 -7.65 -10.57
C SER A 394 17.24 -7.25 -9.13
N SER A 395 16.27 -6.34 -8.91
CA SER A 395 15.98 -5.74 -7.59
C SER A 395 17.25 -5.15 -6.95
N ARG A 396 18.01 -4.38 -7.74
CA ARG A 396 19.19 -3.67 -7.28
C ARG A 396 18.98 -2.18 -7.50
N LEU A 397 19.32 -1.38 -6.50
CA LEU A 397 19.44 0.06 -6.71
C LEU A 397 20.69 0.32 -7.54
N ARG A 398 20.54 0.94 -8.69
CA ARG A 398 21.63 1.43 -9.50
C ARG A 398 21.86 2.91 -9.20
N VAL A 399 23.11 3.27 -9.00
CA VAL A 399 23.54 4.65 -8.81
C VAL A 399 24.57 4.99 -9.87
N THR A 400 24.44 6.15 -10.49
CA THR A 400 25.39 6.71 -11.45
C THR A 400 25.76 8.12 -11.04
N THR A 401 26.99 8.54 -11.35
CA THR A 401 27.51 9.86 -11.00
C THR A 401 28.07 10.59 -12.21
N PRO A 402 28.19 11.92 -12.16
CA PRO A 402 28.82 12.70 -13.25
C PRO A 402 30.29 12.38 -13.48
N SER A 403 30.98 11.83 -12.46
CA SER A 403 32.37 11.34 -12.61
C SER A 403 32.47 10.02 -13.37
N GLY A 404 31.33 9.47 -13.82
CA GLY A 404 31.27 8.19 -14.54
C GLY A 404 31.23 6.97 -13.64
N LEU A 405 31.25 7.13 -12.31
CA LEU A 405 31.09 6.01 -11.38
C LEU A 405 29.68 5.41 -11.50
N THR A 406 29.60 4.09 -11.71
CA THR A 406 28.34 3.34 -11.67
C THR A 406 28.45 2.18 -10.69
N LEU A 407 27.43 1.99 -9.87
CA LEU A 407 27.42 0.99 -8.81
C LEU A 407 26.02 0.44 -8.57
N ARG A 408 25.95 -0.68 -7.87
CA ARG A 408 24.68 -1.32 -7.46
C ARG A 408 24.67 -1.58 -5.96
N VAL A 409 23.49 -1.48 -5.37
CA VAL A 409 23.22 -1.79 -3.96
C VAL A 409 22.08 -2.80 -3.88
N ASN A 410 22.22 -3.77 -3.01
CA ASN A 410 21.18 -4.77 -2.76
C ASN A 410 20.02 -4.15 -1.99
N THR A 411 18.82 -4.14 -2.56
CA THR A 411 17.63 -3.52 -1.94
C THR A 411 17.06 -4.31 -0.76
N PHE A 412 17.52 -5.54 -0.52
CA PHE A 412 17.09 -6.34 0.64
C PHE A 412 18.04 -6.22 1.84
N THR A 413 19.35 -6.03 1.58
CA THR A 413 20.36 -6.01 2.65
C THR A 413 21.05 -4.67 2.82
N GLY A 414 20.91 -3.76 1.84
CA GLY A 414 21.65 -2.49 1.80
C GLY A 414 23.15 -2.64 1.46
N GLU A 415 23.62 -3.86 1.19
CA GLU A 415 25.05 -4.12 0.89
C GLU A 415 25.41 -3.70 -0.53
N PRO A 416 26.67 -3.26 -0.75
CA PRO A 416 27.18 -3.02 -2.09
C PRO A 416 27.25 -4.32 -2.87
N VAL A 417 26.97 -4.26 -4.17
CA VAL A 417 27.07 -5.40 -5.09
C VAL A 417 28.37 -5.30 -5.87
N ASP A 418 29.21 -6.33 -5.79
CA ASP A 418 30.46 -6.38 -6.51
C ASP A 418 30.25 -6.38 -8.03
N GLY A 419 30.89 -5.46 -8.72
CA GLY A 419 30.80 -5.29 -10.18
C GLY A 419 31.69 -6.22 -10.99
N ASN A 420 32.78 -6.74 -10.41
CA ASN A 420 33.73 -7.61 -11.11
C ASN A 420 34.33 -8.70 -10.23
N SER A 421 33.53 -9.63 -9.72
CA SER A 421 34.05 -10.86 -9.12
C SER A 421 35.05 -11.53 -10.11
N PRO A 422 36.32 -11.89 -9.71
CA PRO A 422 36.73 -12.46 -8.43
C PRO A 422 37.84 -11.68 -7.66
N MET A 423 37.77 -10.39 -7.60
CA MET A 423 38.76 -9.61 -6.84
C MET A 423 38.43 -9.58 -5.34
N ALA A 424 39.45 -9.45 -4.48
CA ALA A 424 39.28 -9.49 -3.03
C ALA A 424 38.55 -8.29 -2.40
N ASN A 425 38.18 -7.31 -3.19
CA ASN A 425 37.47 -6.08 -2.75
C ASN A 425 36.19 -5.88 -3.56
N VAL A 426 35.17 -5.31 -2.93
CA VAL A 426 33.92 -4.94 -3.61
C VAL A 426 34.20 -3.76 -4.54
N ASN A 427 34.07 -3.98 -5.82
CA ASN A 427 34.36 -3.00 -6.87
C ASN A 427 33.04 -2.44 -7.45
N PRO A 428 33.03 -1.19 -7.94
CA PRO A 428 31.88 -0.68 -8.70
C PRO A 428 31.75 -1.41 -10.06
N ASP A 429 30.60 -1.24 -10.70
CA ASP A 429 30.30 -1.88 -12.01
C ASP A 429 31.22 -1.37 -13.15
N GLY A 430 32.01 -0.34 -12.92
CA GLY A 430 32.89 0.29 -13.88
C GLY A 430 32.66 1.78 -13.99
N THR A 431 33.39 2.42 -14.85
CA THR A 431 33.19 3.81 -15.22
C THR A 431 32.47 3.86 -16.57
N LEU A 432 31.49 4.72 -16.70
CA LEU A 432 30.87 5.01 -17.99
C LEU A 432 31.97 5.57 -18.91
N SER A 433 32.34 4.80 -19.94
CA SER A 433 33.32 5.24 -20.91
C SER A 433 32.69 6.32 -21.77
N GLY A 434 33.12 7.57 -21.56
CA GLY A 434 33.03 8.67 -22.50
C GLY A 434 31.65 9.11 -22.96
N ALA A 435 31.22 10.27 -22.49
CA ALA A 435 30.44 11.16 -23.32
C ALA A 435 31.42 12.15 -23.99
#